data_88b0680201926f90f2fe9b19a95326d0
#
_entry.id   88b0680201926f90f2fe9b19a95326d0
#
_cell.length_a   1.000
_cell.length_b   1.000
_cell.length_c   1.000
_cell.angle_alpha   90.00
_cell.angle_beta   90.00
_cell.angle_gamma   90.00
#
_symmetry.space_group_name_H-M   'P 1'
#
loop_
_entity.id
_entity.type
_entity.pdbx_description
1 polymer ?
#
loop_
_entity_poly.entity_id
_entity_poly.type
_entity_poly.pdbx_seq_one_letter_code
_entity_poly.pdbx_strand_id
1 'polypeptide(L)'
;MSFKAELRTETGTKNAKLLRKEGKIPTTLYSQGEEPVSLSVDRRDFEALLKREGTNAVFDIEFNGQTKKVLVKDYQKAALKDEFYSLDLQSISANQVLQVEVPLNLVNVESVKVGIVEQVMNSIHVESKADAIPSALELDVKGMEIGDSKAISDLVLPDGVALLDEDEQTVVTVSAPTEEPSEDEESDELAEPEVIGGSEEDSE
;
A
#
# COMPACT_ATOMS: atom_id res chain seq x y z
N MET A 1 -0.84 24.01 -1.19
CA MET A 1 -0.47 24.28 0.22
C MET A 1 1.02 24.16 0.36
N SER A 2 1.67 25.05 1.13
CA SER A 2 3.11 24.96 1.34
C SER A 2 3.41 24.33 2.70
N PHE A 3 4.26 23.31 2.70
CA PHE A 3 4.77 22.66 3.91
C PHE A 3 6.15 23.20 4.23
N LYS A 4 6.37 23.54 5.48
CA LYS A 4 7.70 23.96 5.92
C LYS A 4 8.54 22.73 6.23
N ALA A 5 9.71 22.66 5.62
CA ALA A 5 10.70 21.63 5.89
C ALA A 5 12.00 22.26 6.40
N GLU A 6 12.64 21.57 7.32
CA GLU A 6 13.94 21.96 7.86
C GLU A 6 15.05 21.13 7.21
N LEU A 7 16.13 21.77 6.81
CA LEU A 7 17.29 21.08 6.26
C LEU A 7 18.01 20.30 7.37
N ARG A 8 18.35 19.04 7.08
CA ARG A 8 19.09 18.17 7.99
C ARG A 8 20.56 18.13 7.58
N THR A 9 21.42 18.53 8.47
CA THR A 9 22.88 18.39 8.34
C THR A 9 23.38 17.08 8.94
N GLU A 10 22.68 16.60 9.98
CA GLU A 10 23.02 15.36 10.66
C GLU A 10 22.13 14.20 10.18
N THR A 11 22.74 13.20 9.56
CA THR A 11 22.09 11.99 9.07
C THR A 11 22.43 10.79 9.97
N GLY A 12 21.80 9.66 9.71
CA GLY A 12 22.05 8.39 10.41
C GLY A 12 20.94 7.98 11.36
N THR A 13 21.00 6.71 11.81
CA THR A 13 19.92 6.02 12.54
C THR A 13 19.59 6.67 13.89
N LYS A 14 20.60 7.16 14.62
CA LYS A 14 20.40 7.80 15.93
C LYS A 14 19.60 9.08 15.81
N ASN A 15 19.99 9.93 14.87
CA ASN A 15 19.34 11.23 14.62
C ASN A 15 17.94 11.07 14.03
N ALA A 16 17.73 10.08 13.15
CA ALA A 16 16.41 9.73 12.65
C ALA A 16 15.44 9.27 13.76
N LYS A 17 15.94 8.47 14.73
CA LYS A 17 15.13 8.07 15.90
C LYS A 17 14.77 9.26 16.80
N LEU A 18 15.68 10.23 16.95
CA LEU A 18 15.43 11.43 17.76
C LEU A 18 14.34 12.30 17.11
N LEU A 19 14.47 12.58 15.81
CA LEU A 19 13.48 13.34 15.03
C LEU A 19 12.08 12.75 15.11
N ARG A 20 11.96 11.41 14.98
CA ARG A 20 10.65 10.75 15.09
C ARG A 20 10.03 10.91 16.48
N LYS A 21 10.85 10.88 17.54
CA LYS A 21 10.36 11.18 18.91
C LYS A 21 9.88 12.62 19.08
N GLU A 22 10.47 13.56 18.34
CA GLU A 22 10.05 14.95 18.31
C GLU A 22 8.82 15.21 17.42
N GLY A 23 8.27 14.15 16.79
CA GLY A 23 7.11 14.24 15.92
C GLY A 23 7.44 14.73 14.50
N LYS A 24 8.69 14.63 14.08
CA LYS A 24 9.14 14.95 12.72
C LYS A 24 9.43 13.68 11.93
N ILE A 25 9.22 13.71 10.61
CA ILE A 25 9.49 12.62 9.69
C ILE A 25 10.80 12.91 8.96
N PRO A 26 11.80 11.99 9.01
CA PRO A 26 12.97 12.08 8.16
C PRO A 26 12.54 11.96 6.69
N THR A 27 12.87 12.95 5.88
CA THR A 27 12.41 13.09 4.51
C THR A 27 13.60 13.24 3.58
N THR A 28 13.54 12.58 2.41
CA THR A 28 14.51 12.76 1.34
C THR A 28 13.83 13.40 0.14
N LEU A 29 14.37 14.47 -0.36
CA LEU A 29 13.92 15.16 -1.58
C LEU A 29 14.84 14.84 -2.73
N TYR A 30 14.31 14.17 -3.74
CA TYR A 30 14.98 13.90 -5.00
C TYR A 30 14.60 14.94 -6.05
N SER A 31 15.57 15.54 -6.69
CA SER A 31 15.37 16.45 -7.81
C SER A 31 16.10 15.89 -9.03
N GLN A 32 15.54 16.08 -10.21
CA GLN A 32 16.14 15.58 -11.45
C GLN A 32 17.48 16.31 -11.72
N GLY A 33 18.59 15.56 -11.73
CA GLY A 33 19.91 16.11 -11.98
C GLY A 33 20.59 16.82 -10.80
N GLU A 34 19.98 16.82 -9.63
CA GLU A 34 20.56 17.40 -8.40
C GLU A 34 20.82 16.29 -7.36
N GLU A 35 21.71 16.56 -6.42
CA GLU A 35 21.95 15.66 -5.29
C GLU A 35 20.73 15.59 -4.37
N PRO A 36 20.41 14.42 -3.78
CA PRO A 36 19.30 14.27 -2.84
C PRO A 36 19.49 15.17 -1.62
N VAL A 37 18.44 15.87 -1.23
CA VAL A 37 18.45 16.77 -0.07
C VAL A 37 17.73 16.10 1.10
N SER A 38 18.43 16.02 2.25
CA SER A 38 17.84 15.49 3.48
C SER A 38 17.08 16.59 4.22
N LEU A 39 15.78 16.34 4.45
CA LEU A 39 14.87 17.27 5.10
C LEU A 39 14.19 16.59 6.31
N SER A 40 13.48 17.38 7.11
CA SER A 40 12.52 16.90 8.09
C SER A 40 11.21 17.67 7.96
N VAL A 41 10.09 16.94 8.01
CA VAL A 41 8.73 17.46 7.87
C VAL A 41 7.94 17.14 9.14
N ASP A 42 7.00 18.01 9.54
CA ASP A 42 6.12 17.73 10.67
C ASP A 42 5.17 16.55 10.35
N ARG A 43 5.05 15.61 11.30
CA ARG A 43 4.22 14.42 11.15
C ARG A 43 2.75 14.75 11.00
N ARG A 44 2.24 15.69 11.80
CA ARG A 44 0.80 16.03 11.83
C ARG A 44 0.36 16.67 10.52
N ASP A 45 1.20 17.53 9.98
CA ASP A 45 0.93 18.20 8.70
C ASP A 45 0.90 17.17 7.56
N PHE A 46 1.86 16.24 7.55
CA PHE A 46 1.90 15.17 6.56
C PHE A 46 0.72 14.20 6.67
N GLU A 47 0.32 13.81 7.89
CA GLU A 47 -0.87 12.97 8.10
C GLU A 47 -2.16 13.65 7.61
N ALA A 48 -2.29 14.95 7.86
CA ALA A 48 -3.44 15.72 7.38
C ALA A 48 -3.49 15.80 5.85
N LEU A 49 -2.32 15.93 5.21
CA LEU A 49 -2.19 15.90 3.75
C LEU A 49 -2.61 14.54 3.18
N LEU A 50 -2.05 13.46 3.75
CA LEU A 50 -2.30 12.09 3.29
C LEU A 50 -3.79 11.72 3.38
N LYS A 51 -4.47 12.16 4.45
CA LYS A 51 -5.91 11.94 4.62
C LYS A 51 -6.76 12.71 3.61
N ARG A 52 -6.29 13.87 3.15
CA ARG A 52 -7.04 14.73 2.24
C ARG A 52 -6.78 14.41 0.78
N GLU A 53 -5.54 14.20 0.39
CA GLU A 53 -5.11 14.08 -1.01
C GLU A 53 -4.65 12.67 -1.39
N GLY A 54 -4.63 11.74 -0.41
CA GLY A 54 -4.22 10.35 -0.65
C GLY A 54 -2.69 10.17 -0.72
N THR A 55 -2.29 8.98 -1.16
CA THR A 55 -0.88 8.54 -1.17
C THR A 55 -0.02 9.29 -2.20
N ASN A 56 -0.64 9.73 -3.30
CA ASN A 56 0.04 10.42 -4.41
C ASN A 56 -0.12 11.95 -4.35
N ALA A 57 -0.11 12.49 -3.13
CA ALA A 57 -0.30 13.91 -2.91
C ALA A 57 0.79 14.76 -3.58
N VAL A 58 0.34 15.80 -4.28
CA VAL A 58 1.20 16.83 -4.88
C VAL A 58 1.06 18.11 -4.10
N PHE A 59 2.17 18.64 -3.59
CA PHE A 59 2.17 19.85 -2.77
C PHE A 59 3.44 20.67 -2.93
N ASP A 60 3.44 21.86 -2.35
CA ASP A 60 4.60 22.73 -2.34
C ASP A 60 5.36 22.58 -1.02
N ILE A 61 6.66 22.33 -1.09
CA ILE A 61 7.55 22.27 0.07
C ILE A 61 8.46 23.50 0.11
N GLU A 62 8.54 24.15 1.27
CA GLU A 62 9.39 25.32 1.50
C GLU A 62 10.57 24.93 2.39
N PHE A 63 11.79 25.11 1.91
CA PHE A 63 13.02 24.93 2.66
C PHE A 63 14.07 25.95 2.20
N ASN A 64 14.85 26.48 3.11
CA ASN A 64 15.87 27.53 2.86
C ASN A 64 15.36 28.74 2.03
N GLY A 65 14.08 29.09 2.17
CA GLY A 65 13.48 30.21 1.40
C GLY A 65 13.20 29.86 -0.07
N GLN A 66 13.33 28.61 -0.46
CA GLN A 66 12.95 28.10 -1.78
C GLN A 66 11.68 27.26 -1.67
N THR A 67 10.78 27.42 -2.61
CA THR A 67 9.58 26.60 -2.74
C THR A 67 9.73 25.71 -3.95
N LYS A 68 9.59 24.39 -3.75
CA LYS A 68 9.58 23.39 -4.83
C LYS A 68 8.27 22.61 -4.81
N LYS A 69 7.70 22.34 -6.00
CA LYS A 69 6.54 21.45 -6.14
C LYS A 69 7.03 20.01 -6.08
N VAL A 70 6.42 19.21 -5.22
CA VAL A 70 6.85 17.82 -4.95
C VAL A 70 5.67 16.86 -4.99
N LEU A 71 5.98 15.62 -5.36
CA LEU A 71 5.10 14.47 -5.28
C LEU A 71 5.60 13.54 -4.17
N VAL A 72 4.69 12.96 -3.40
CA VAL A 72 5.00 11.84 -2.51
C VAL A 72 5.28 10.62 -3.37
N LYS A 73 6.52 10.13 -3.37
CA LYS A 73 6.90 8.93 -4.11
C LYS A 73 6.70 7.67 -3.29
N ASP A 74 7.14 7.70 -2.04
CA ASP A 74 7.00 6.58 -1.12
C ASP A 74 7.04 7.08 0.33
N TYR A 75 6.43 6.32 1.22
CA TYR A 75 6.53 6.55 2.66
C TYR A 75 6.44 5.22 3.41
N GLN A 76 7.18 5.14 4.49
CA GLN A 76 7.16 3.97 5.36
C GLN A 76 6.48 4.31 6.68
N LYS A 77 5.38 3.62 6.96
CA LYS A 77 4.63 3.75 8.23
C LYS A 77 4.77 2.47 9.05
N ALA A 78 4.90 2.61 10.36
CA ALA A 78 4.89 1.47 11.28
C ALA A 78 3.51 0.81 11.31
N ALA A 79 3.45 -0.53 11.27
CA ALA A 79 2.19 -1.26 11.28
C ALA A 79 1.42 -1.15 12.62
N LEU A 80 2.15 -1.14 13.75
CA LEU A 80 1.56 -1.18 15.09
C LEU A 80 1.64 0.16 15.84
N LYS A 81 2.36 1.13 15.30
CA LYS A 81 2.56 2.44 15.92
C LYS A 81 2.18 3.53 14.94
N ASP A 82 1.64 4.61 15.43
CA ASP A 82 1.40 5.79 14.62
C ASP A 82 2.69 6.60 14.43
N GLU A 83 3.62 6.00 13.67
CA GLU A 83 4.96 6.55 13.43
C GLU A 83 5.35 6.34 11.96
N PHE A 84 5.83 7.38 11.30
CA PHE A 84 6.42 7.29 9.98
C PHE A 84 7.93 7.11 10.10
N TYR A 85 8.48 6.13 9.38
CA TYR A 85 9.91 5.85 9.38
C TYR A 85 10.68 6.73 8.41
N SER A 86 10.16 6.91 7.21
CA SER A 86 10.74 7.73 6.15
C SER A 86 9.66 8.27 5.21
N LEU A 87 10.02 9.33 4.51
CA LEU A 87 9.21 9.95 3.48
C LEU A 87 10.13 10.31 2.32
N ASP A 88 9.81 9.83 1.14
CA ASP A 88 10.54 10.11 -0.08
C ASP A 88 9.71 11.00 -1.00
N LEU A 89 10.26 12.17 -1.30
CA LEU A 89 9.64 13.19 -2.12
C LEU A 89 10.40 13.35 -3.43
N GLN A 90 9.68 13.49 -4.51
CA GLN A 90 10.23 13.78 -5.82
C GLN A 90 9.85 15.19 -6.25
N SER A 91 10.84 16.03 -6.57
CA SER A 91 10.60 17.35 -7.17
C SER A 91 10.09 17.17 -8.60
N ILE A 92 9.00 17.85 -8.92
CA ILE A 92 8.31 17.74 -10.20
C ILE A 92 8.11 19.12 -10.85
N SER A 93 8.01 19.11 -12.18
CA SER A 93 7.57 20.25 -12.97
C SER A 93 6.10 20.09 -13.36
N ALA A 94 5.35 21.17 -13.45
CA ALA A 94 3.90 21.14 -13.71
C ALA A 94 3.48 20.39 -14.99
N ASN A 95 4.34 20.35 -16.01
CA ASN A 95 4.07 19.67 -17.29
C ASN A 95 4.76 18.31 -17.41
N GLN A 96 5.36 17.81 -16.35
CA GLN A 96 6.06 16.53 -16.39
C GLN A 96 5.04 15.39 -16.34
N VAL A 97 5.21 14.43 -17.24
CA VAL A 97 4.49 13.15 -17.20
C VAL A 97 5.18 12.25 -16.19
N LEU A 98 4.42 11.71 -15.28
CA LEU A 98 4.90 10.91 -14.15
C LEU A 98 4.24 9.54 -14.18
N GLN A 99 5.03 8.54 -13.84
CA GLN A 99 4.54 7.20 -13.57
C GLN A 99 4.34 7.05 -12.06
N VAL A 100 3.10 6.80 -11.67
CA VAL A 100 2.71 6.70 -10.26
C VAL A 100 1.87 5.46 -10.02
N GLU A 101 2.00 4.90 -8.85
CA GLU A 101 1.20 3.80 -8.37
C GLU A 101 -0.03 4.36 -7.65
N VAL A 102 -1.24 4.13 -8.19
CA VAL A 102 -2.49 4.64 -7.64
C VAL A 102 -3.23 3.52 -6.94
N PRO A 103 -3.66 3.71 -5.68
CA PRO A 103 -4.42 2.72 -4.95
C PRO A 103 -5.81 2.52 -5.56
N LEU A 104 -6.30 1.28 -5.49
CA LEU A 104 -7.59 0.86 -6.00
C LEU A 104 -8.54 0.59 -4.84
N ASN A 105 -9.70 1.24 -4.86
CA ASN A 105 -10.76 1.05 -3.89
C ASN A 105 -11.93 0.29 -4.53
N LEU A 106 -12.38 -0.78 -3.86
CA LEU A 106 -13.59 -1.49 -4.27
C LEU A 106 -14.81 -0.77 -3.70
N VAL A 107 -15.79 -0.52 -4.58
CA VAL A 107 -17.06 0.11 -4.21
C VAL A 107 -18.18 -0.91 -4.29
N ASN A 108 -19.21 -0.79 -3.42
CA ASN A 108 -20.36 -1.69 -3.38
C ASN A 108 -20.05 -3.16 -3.02
N VAL A 109 -19.00 -3.42 -2.26
CA VAL A 109 -18.64 -4.78 -1.79
C VAL A 109 -19.79 -5.44 -1.03
N GLU A 110 -20.58 -4.68 -0.26
CA GLU A 110 -21.75 -5.16 0.48
C GLU A 110 -22.88 -5.69 -0.42
N SER A 111 -22.85 -5.39 -1.71
CA SER A 111 -23.86 -5.88 -2.67
C SER A 111 -23.64 -7.34 -3.06
N VAL A 112 -22.45 -7.89 -2.85
CA VAL A 112 -22.12 -9.29 -3.07
C VAL A 112 -22.64 -10.10 -1.88
N LYS A 113 -23.79 -10.77 -2.06
CA LYS A 113 -24.50 -11.46 -0.97
C LYS A 113 -23.91 -12.84 -0.66
N VAL A 114 -23.28 -13.46 -1.62
CA VAL A 114 -22.75 -14.83 -1.54
C VAL A 114 -21.34 -14.82 -2.13
N GLY A 115 -20.38 -15.37 -1.38
CA GLY A 115 -18.96 -15.40 -1.79
C GLY A 115 -18.08 -14.45 -1.01
N ILE A 116 -16.79 -14.63 -1.17
CA ILE A 116 -15.74 -13.80 -0.60
C ILE A 116 -15.14 -12.98 -1.74
N VAL A 117 -15.17 -11.65 -1.60
CA VAL A 117 -14.53 -10.74 -2.55
C VAL A 117 -13.04 -10.68 -2.22
N GLU A 118 -12.21 -11.19 -3.11
CA GLU A 118 -10.76 -11.16 -2.98
C GLU A 118 -10.18 -10.12 -3.93
N GLN A 119 -9.52 -9.12 -3.37
CA GLN A 119 -8.79 -8.13 -4.14
C GLN A 119 -7.38 -8.64 -4.41
N VAL A 120 -7.09 -8.96 -5.67
CA VAL A 120 -5.79 -9.48 -6.13
C VAL A 120 -4.77 -8.35 -6.27
N MET A 121 -5.23 -7.19 -6.78
CA MET A 121 -4.38 -6.01 -6.97
C MET A 121 -4.91 -4.85 -6.12
N ASN A 122 -4.03 -4.30 -5.28
CA ASN A 122 -4.37 -3.18 -4.40
C ASN A 122 -4.05 -1.81 -5.02
N SER A 123 -3.24 -1.79 -6.08
CA SER A 123 -2.76 -0.58 -6.76
C SER A 123 -2.44 -0.87 -8.22
N ILE A 124 -2.44 0.17 -9.04
CA ILE A 124 -2.21 0.11 -10.49
C ILE A 124 -1.22 1.20 -10.88
N HIS A 125 -0.32 0.89 -11.80
CA HIS A 125 0.62 1.84 -12.36
C HIS A 125 -0.04 2.64 -13.48
N VAL A 126 -0.05 3.94 -13.30
CA VAL A 126 -0.61 4.87 -14.29
C VAL A 126 0.41 5.93 -14.68
N GLU A 127 0.29 6.40 -15.90
CA GLU A 127 1.03 7.55 -16.41
C GLU A 127 0.10 8.75 -16.52
N SER A 128 0.43 9.83 -15.83
CA SER A 128 -0.36 11.05 -15.86
C SER A 128 0.47 12.31 -15.66
N LYS A 129 -0.12 13.47 -15.95
CA LYS A 129 0.48 14.74 -15.59
C LYS A 129 0.32 15.00 -14.10
N ALA A 130 1.27 15.74 -13.51
CA ALA A 130 1.29 16.04 -12.08
C ALA A 130 -0.03 16.62 -11.52
N ASP A 131 -0.76 17.38 -12.31
CA ASP A 131 -2.02 18.00 -11.91
C ASP A 131 -3.25 17.09 -12.12
N ALA A 132 -3.10 15.94 -12.79
CA ALA A 132 -4.17 14.99 -13.13
C ALA A 132 -4.04 13.63 -12.41
N ILE A 133 -3.15 13.53 -11.42
CA ILE A 133 -2.97 12.30 -10.65
C ILE A 133 -4.19 12.07 -9.76
N PRO A 134 -4.92 10.96 -9.91
CA PRO A 134 -6.04 10.64 -9.03
C PRO A 134 -5.54 10.17 -7.67
N SER A 135 -6.27 10.48 -6.60
CA SER A 135 -5.96 10.02 -5.24
C SER A 135 -6.22 8.53 -5.03
N ALA A 136 -7.21 7.99 -5.75
CA ALA A 136 -7.56 6.58 -5.81
C ALA A 136 -8.37 6.31 -7.08
N LEU A 137 -8.36 5.07 -7.55
CA LEU A 137 -9.25 4.56 -8.58
C LEU A 137 -10.35 3.72 -7.94
N GLU A 138 -11.56 3.79 -8.48
CA GLU A 138 -12.71 3.07 -7.94
C GLU A 138 -13.15 1.98 -8.91
N LEU A 139 -13.31 0.74 -8.39
CA LEU A 139 -13.89 -0.38 -9.12
C LEU A 139 -15.20 -0.79 -8.47
N ASP A 140 -16.29 -0.71 -9.23
CA ASP A 140 -17.61 -1.15 -8.76
C ASP A 140 -17.76 -2.67 -8.91
N VAL A 141 -17.95 -3.36 -7.80
CA VAL A 141 -18.15 -4.83 -7.73
C VAL A 141 -19.62 -5.22 -7.59
N LYS A 142 -20.52 -4.28 -7.86
CA LYS A 142 -21.97 -4.51 -7.75
C LYS A 142 -22.45 -5.61 -8.70
N GLY A 143 -23.16 -6.59 -8.11
CA GLY A 143 -23.81 -7.66 -8.88
C GLY A 143 -22.87 -8.78 -9.33
N MET A 144 -21.65 -8.84 -8.81
CA MET A 144 -20.76 -9.98 -9.02
C MET A 144 -21.27 -11.22 -8.27
N GLU A 145 -21.12 -12.38 -8.88
CA GLU A 145 -21.47 -13.71 -8.35
C GLU A 145 -20.20 -14.54 -8.13
N ILE A 146 -20.35 -15.69 -7.45
CA ILE A 146 -19.23 -16.62 -7.23
C ILE A 146 -18.66 -17.07 -8.57
N GLY A 147 -17.36 -16.93 -8.74
CA GLY A 147 -16.63 -17.28 -9.96
C GLY A 147 -16.41 -16.08 -10.91
N ASP A 148 -17.06 -14.95 -10.63
CA ASP A 148 -16.82 -13.75 -11.43
C ASP A 148 -15.47 -13.11 -11.09
N SER A 149 -14.86 -12.49 -12.10
CA SER A 149 -13.66 -11.68 -11.96
C SER A 149 -13.80 -10.39 -12.76
N LYS A 150 -13.13 -9.33 -12.30
CA LYS A 150 -12.97 -8.07 -13.05
C LYS A 150 -11.51 -7.78 -13.30
N ALA A 151 -11.24 -7.28 -14.50
CA ALA A 151 -9.91 -6.91 -14.94
C ALA A 151 -9.69 -5.39 -14.88
N ILE A 152 -8.47 -4.96 -15.16
CA ILE A 152 -8.10 -3.53 -15.25
C ILE A 152 -8.94 -2.81 -16.30
N SER A 153 -9.30 -3.49 -17.42
CA SER A 153 -10.17 -2.95 -18.46
C SER A 153 -11.56 -2.48 -18.00
N ASP A 154 -12.04 -2.99 -16.86
CA ASP A 154 -13.34 -2.61 -16.27
C ASP A 154 -13.29 -1.32 -15.44
N LEU A 155 -12.10 -0.73 -15.29
CA LEU A 155 -11.90 0.50 -14.54
C LEU A 155 -12.32 1.74 -15.33
N VAL A 156 -12.96 2.66 -14.63
CA VAL A 156 -13.24 3.98 -15.17
C VAL A 156 -12.07 4.91 -14.87
N LEU A 157 -11.30 5.23 -15.92
CA LEU A 157 -10.17 6.14 -15.80
C LEU A 157 -10.62 7.58 -15.96
N PRO A 158 -10.08 8.50 -15.14
CA PRO A 158 -10.28 9.93 -15.34
C PRO A 158 -9.49 10.44 -16.57
N ASP A 159 -9.91 11.61 -17.07
CA ASP A 159 -9.27 12.23 -18.22
C ASP A 159 -7.78 12.54 -17.97
N GLY A 160 -6.92 12.14 -18.90
CA GLY A 160 -5.49 12.41 -18.86
C GLY A 160 -4.65 11.40 -18.09
N VAL A 161 -5.22 10.26 -17.73
CA VAL A 161 -4.55 9.12 -17.10
C VAL A 161 -4.44 7.98 -18.12
N ALA A 162 -3.23 7.47 -18.34
CA ALA A 162 -2.97 6.31 -19.17
C ALA A 162 -2.53 5.12 -18.30
N LEU A 163 -3.01 3.93 -18.60
CA LEU A 163 -2.57 2.69 -17.94
C LEU A 163 -1.19 2.29 -18.43
N LEU A 164 -0.38 1.76 -17.52
CA LEU A 164 0.91 1.13 -17.84
C LEU A 164 0.86 -0.38 -17.65
N ASP A 165 -0.02 -0.85 -16.79
CA ASP A 165 -0.24 -2.27 -16.57
C ASP A 165 -1.07 -2.88 -17.70
N GLU A 166 -1.00 -4.20 -17.84
CA GLU A 166 -1.74 -4.93 -18.86
C GLU A 166 -3.24 -4.94 -18.55
N ASP A 167 -4.08 -4.55 -19.51
CA ASP A 167 -5.53 -4.40 -19.37
C ASP A 167 -6.25 -5.71 -18.98
N GLU A 168 -5.65 -6.87 -19.26
CA GLU A 168 -6.21 -8.20 -19.00
C GLU A 168 -5.94 -8.72 -17.59
N GLN A 169 -5.14 -8.01 -16.78
CA GLN A 169 -4.84 -8.46 -15.42
C GLN A 169 -6.08 -8.40 -14.53
N THR A 170 -6.31 -9.48 -13.78
CA THR A 170 -7.43 -9.58 -12.83
C THR A 170 -7.16 -8.71 -11.61
N VAL A 171 -8.10 -7.85 -11.31
CA VAL A 171 -8.08 -6.94 -10.16
C VAL A 171 -8.80 -7.54 -8.96
N VAL A 172 -9.98 -8.10 -9.19
CA VAL A 172 -10.83 -8.67 -8.15
C VAL A 172 -11.46 -9.97 -8.64
N THR A 173 -11.62 -10.91 -7.73
CA THR A 173 -12.35 -12.16 -7.96
C THR A 173 -13.29 -12.46 -6.80
N VAL A 174 -14.38 -13.17 -7.07
CA VAL A 174 -15.31 -13.64 -6.05
C VAL A 174 -15.18 -15.15 -5.90
N SER A 175 -14.65 -15.60 -4.77
CA SER A 175 -14.49 -17.01 -4.45
C SER A 175 -15.66 -17.54 -3.62
N ALA A 176 -15.90 -18.84 -3.69
CA ALA A 176 -16.85 -19.51 -2.80
C ALA A 176 -16.31 -19.50 -1.36
N PRO A 177 -17.16 -19.32 -0.34
CA PRO A 177 -16.76 -19.52 1.04
C PRO A 177 -16.19 -20.93 1.21
N THR A 178 -14.96 -21.03 1.68
CA THR A 178 -14.41 -22.32 2.11
C THR A 178 -15.10 -22.67 3.42
N GLU A 179 -15.93 -23.71 3.44
CA GLU A 179 -16.38 -24.29 4.69
C GLU A 179 -15.12 -24.85 5.38
N GLU A 180 -14.74 -24.28 6.51
CA GLU A 180 -13.75 -24.91 7.38
C GLU A 180 -14.34 -26.29 7.75
N PRO A 181 -13.58 -27.40 7.57
CA PRO A 181 -14.05 -28.70 8.03
C PRO A 181 -14.35 -28.57 9.53
N SER A 182 -15.62 -28.80 9.89
CA SER A 182 -16.04 -28.85 11.28
C SER A 182 -15.20 -29.91 11.98
N GLU A 183 -14.51 -29.53 13.07
CA GLU A 183 -13.70 -30.44 13.93
C GLU A 183 -14.50 -31.60 14.54
N ASP A 184 -15.73 -31.87 14.10
CA ASP A 184 -16.62 -32.90 14.64
C ASP A 184 -16.58 -34.24 13.90
N GLU A 185 -15.76 -34.46 12.85
CA GLU A 185 -15.68 -35.76 12.17
C GLU A 185 -14.37 -36.54 12.42
N GLU A 186 -13.53 -36.17 13.36
CA GLU A 186 -12.39 -37.00 13.80
C GLU A 186 -12.57 -37.61 15.18
N SER A 187 -13.68 -38.32 15.40
CA SER A 187 -13.81 -39.17 16.57
C SER A 187 -14.52 -40.50 16.29
N ASP A 188 -14.10 -41.21 15.24
CA ASP A 188 -14.41 -42.63 15.17
C ASP A 188 -13.45 -43.32 14.18
N GLU A 189 -12.26 -43.66 14.66
CA GLU A 189 -11.47 -44.84 14.25
C GLU A 189 -10.09 -44.85 14.91
N LEU A 190 -10.08 -44.90 16.24
CA LEU A 190 -8.92 -45.42 16.96
C LEU A 190 -9.06 -46.96 17.02
N ALA A 191 -8.66 -47.63 15.97
CA ALA A 191 -8.34 -49.06 16.03
C ALA A 191 -7.11 -49.24 16.94
N GLU A 192 -7.32 -49.92 18.06
CA GLU A 192 -6.27 -50.34 18.99
C GLU A 192 -5.18 -51.13 18.25
N PRO A 193 -3.88 -50.82 18.46
CA PRO A 193 -2.85 -51.75 18.04
C PRO A 193 -2.77 -52.92 19.04
N GLU A 194 -3.04 -54.12 18.56
CA GLU A 194 -2.79 -55.38 19.27
C GLU A 194 -1.33 -55.46 19.73
N VAL A 195 -1.18 -55.63 21.03
CA VAL A 195 0.08 -55.94 21.68
C VAL A 195 0.35 -57.43 21.48
N ILE A 196 1.19 -57.79 20.54
CA ILE A 196 1.77 -59.13 20.48
C ILE A 196 2.96 -59.17 21.42
N GLY A 197 2.74 -59.74 22.57
CA GLY A 197 3.80 -60.13 23.49
C GLY A 197 4.53 -61.37 23.00
N GLY A 198 5.77 -61.53 23.33
CA GLY A 198 6.60 -62.74 23.14
C GLY A 198 8.07 -62.34 23.30
N SER A 199 8.57 -62.39 24.48
CA SER A 199 9.37 -63.43 25.12
C SER A 199 10.78 -63.57 24.57
N GLU A 200 11.67 -63.30 25.49
CA GLU A 200 12.83 -64.14 25.87
C GLU A 200 14.10 -64.10 25.05
N GLU A 201 15.04 -63.83 25.80
CA GLU A 201 16.33 -64.49 26.16
C GLU A 201 17.54 -63.95 25.37
N ASP A 202 18.52 -63.51 26.05
CA ASP A 202 19.58 -64.08 26.91
C ASP A 202 20.97 -63.69 26.32
N SER A 203 21.83 -63.33 27.24
CA SER A 203 23.29 -63.49 27.20
C SER A 203 24.11 -62.69 26.18
N GLU A 204 25.02 -61.84 26.54
CA GLU A 204 26.37 -61.90 27.15
C GLU A 204 26.97 -60.52 27.30
#